data_ce7eea947c7747d451483b2f4b100024
#
_entry.id   ce7eea947c7747d451483b2f4b100024
#
_cell.length_a   1.000
_cell.length_b   1.000
_cell.length_c   1.000
_cell.angle_alpha   90.00
_cell.angle_beta   90.00
_cell.angle_gamma   90.00
#
_symmetry.space_group_name_H-M   'P 1'
#
loop_
_entity.id
_entity.type
_entity.pdbx_description
1 polymer ?
#
loop_
_entity_poly.entity_id
_entity_poly.type
_entity_poly.pdbx_seq_one_letter_code
_entity_poly.pdbx_strand_id
1 'polypeptide(L)'
;EEIDIFKRLMAAYPEKIAPVYTAADLERNRAEGKLSAMLTVEEGGCCKGSLGVLRRLQELGVRMMTLTWNYPNELAAPNANPGGPLVANTETGLTERGFAFLEEMEKLHITADVSHLSDKGFWDIANHSTRPFAASHSNCRALSPHNRNLTDEMIRTMAEKGGIAGLNYCASFVDADSAHPK
;
A
#
# COMPACT_ATOMS: atom_id res chain seq x y z
N GLU A 1 8.67 -10.92 14.54
CA GLU A 1 9.37 -12.03 13.85
C GLU A 1 9.84 -11.58 12.45
N GLU A 2 8.98 -11.09 11.54
CA GLU A 2 9.34 -10.66 10.18
C GLU A 2 10.40 -9.55 10.16
N ILE A 3 10.31 -8.57 11.05
CA ILE A 3 11.30 -7.48 11.18
C ILE A 3 12.69 -8.06 11.59
N ASP A 4 12.71 -9.06 12.45
CA ASP A 4 13.96 -9.73 12.85
C ASP A 4 14.55 -10.53 11.67
N ILE A 5 13.70 -11.25 10.92
CA ILE A 5 14.09 -11.96 9.71
C ILE A 5 14.69 -10.99 8.69
N PHE A 6 14.00 -9.85 8.44
CA PHE A 6 14.49 -8.80 7.55
C PHE A 6 15.88 -8.32 7.96
N LYS A 7 16.09 -7.97 9.24
CA LYS A 7 17.37 -7.48 9.74
C LYS A 7 18.47 -8.54 9.61
N ARG A 8 18.18 -9.80 9.93
CA ARG A 8 19.16 -10.91 9.78
C ARG A 8 19.51 -11.17 8.31
N LEU A 9 18.53 -11.05 7.40
CA LEU A 9 18.79 -11.20 5.97
C LEU A 9 19.73 -10.10 5.46
N MET A 10 19.51 -8.84 5.85
CA MET A 10 20.40 -7.74 5.49
C MET A 10 21.82 -7.95 6.04
N ALA A 11 21.93 -8.47 7.26
CA ALA A 11 23.22 -8.75 7.88
C ALA A 11 23.95 -9.95 7.26
N ALA A 12 23.20 -10.95 6.77
CA ALA A 12 23.78 -12.17 6.19
C ALA A 12 24.29 -11.98 4.74
N TYR A 13 23.70 -11.03 4.00
CA TYR A 13 24.01 -10.82 2.58
C TYR A 13 24.21 -9.33 2.23
N PRO A 14 25.08 -8.60 2.95
CA PRO A 14 25.24 -7.16 2.80
C PRO A 14 25.78 -6.73 1.43
N GLU A 15 26.41 -7.65 0.70
CA GLU A 15 26.94 -7.45 -0.65
C GLU A 15 25.85 -7.61 -1.74
N LYS A 16 24.69 -8.21 -1.44
CA LYS A 16 23.64 -8.53 -2.41
C LYS A 16 22.36 -7.72 -2.21
N ILE A 17 22.05 -7.39 -0.97
CA ILE A 17 20.79 -6.76 -0.61
C ILE A 17 21.01 -5.69 0.46
N ALA A 18 20.31 -4.57 0.34
CA ALA A 18 20.39 -3.50 1.33
C ALA A 18 19.01 -2.90 1.61
N PRO A 19 18.79 -2.40 2.84
CA PRO A 19 17.53 -1.79 3.21
C PRO A 19 17.33 -0.44 2.49
N VAL A 20 16.05 -0.07 2.30
CA VAL A 20 15.64 1.22 1.77
C VAL A 20 14.80 1.93 2.81
N TYR A 21 15.26 3.09 3.25
CA TYR A 21 14.54 3.99 4.15
C TYR A 21 14.27 5.34 3.50
N THR A 22 15.04 5.70 2.46
CA THR A 22 14.98 6.97 1.72
C THR A 22 15.20 6.73 0.22
N ALA A 23 14.84 7.71 -0.61
CA ALA A 23 15.15 7.67 -2.05
C ALA A 23 16.67 7.56 -2.32
N ALA A 24 17.49 8.24 -1.51
CA ALA A 24 18.96 8.15 -1.64
C ALA A 24 19.49 6.74 -1.39
N ASP A 25 18.85 5.96 -0.50
CA ASP A 25 19.21 4.56 -0.30
C ASP A 25 18.96 3.74 -1.55
N LEU A 26 17.83 3.98 -2.23
CA LEU A 26 17.47 3.28 -3.47
C LEU A 26 18.50 3.57 -4.57
N GLU A 27 18.88 4.84 -4.75
CA GLU A 27 19.89 5.25 -5.74
C GLU A 27 21.25 4.63 -5.43
N ARG A 28 21.69 4.67 -4.18
CA ARG A 28 22.93 4.05 -3.73
C ARG A 28 22.94 2.55 -3.98
N ASN A 29 21.90 1.84 -3.56
CA ASN A 29 21.80 0.40 -3.74
C ASN A 29 21.84 0.01 -5.22
N ARG A 30 21.16 0.79 -6.07
CA ARG A 30 21.21 0.61 -7.53
C ARG A 30 22.61 0.81 -8.10
N ALA A 31 23.31 1.86 -7.66
CA ALA A 31 24.68 2.13 -8.11
C ALA A 31 25.67 1.04 -7.67
N GLU A 32 25.42 0.41 -6.52
CA GLU A 32 26.21 -0.70 -5.98
C GLU A 32 25.78 -2.07 -6.53
N GLY A 33 24.79 -2.13 -7.42
CA GLY A 33 24.26 -3.39 -7.97
C GLY A 33 23.55 -4.28 -6.97
N LYS A 34 23.05 -3.72 -5.88
CA LYS A 34 22.35 -4.45 -4.81
C LYS A 34 20.84 -4.46 -5.02
N LEU A 35 20.18 -5.51 -4.57
CA LEU A 35 18.74 -5.54 -4.41
C LEU A 35 18.33 -4.59 -3.29
N SER A 36 17.27 -3.84 -3.51
CA SER A 36 16.70 -2.94 -2.53
C SER A 36 15.53 -3.61 -1.81
N ALA A 37 15.53 -3.57 -0.49
CA ALA A 37 14.48 -4.15 0.34
C ALA A 37 13.86 -3.08 1.24
N MET A 38 12.54 -2.93 1.18
CA MET A 38 11.78 -2.00 2.02
C MET A 38 10.81 -2.77 2.91
N LEU A 39 10.81 -2.46 4.20
CA LEU A 39 9.83 -2.99 5.15
C LEU A 39 8.49 -2.28 4.96
N THR A 40 7.46 -3.06 4.74
CA THR A 40 6.09 -2.58 4.59
C THR A 40 5.16 -3.30 5.57
N VAL A 41 4.03 -2.70 5.86
CA VAL A 41 2.95 -3.32 6.63
C VAL A 41 1.71 -3.40 5.75
N GLU A 42 1.26 -4.61 5.47
CA GLU A 42 -0.04 -4.86 4.89
C GLU A 42 -1.05 -5.09 6.02
N GLU A 43 -2.00 -4.17 6.13
CA GLU A 43 -3.05 -4.09 7.14
C GLU A 43 -2.67 -3.29 8.41
N GLY A 44 -2.97 -1.98 8.37
CA GLY A 44 -2.72 -1.03 9.45
C GLY A 44 -3.53 -1.27 10.74
N GLY A 45 -4.53 -2.16 10.70
CA GLY A 45 -5.29 -2.60 11.88
C GLY A 45 -4.42 -3.29 12.95
N CYS A 46 -3.22 -3.76 12.59
CA CYS A 46 -2.25 -4.23 13.57
C CYS A 46 -1.87 -3.15 14.60
N CYS A 47 -2.04 -1.87 14.25
CA CYS A 47 -1.80 -0.73 15.16
C CYS A 47 -2.94 -0.51 16.17
N LYS A 48 -4.11 -1.14 15.99
CA LYS A 48 -5.30 -0.92 16.84
C LYS A 48 -5.64 0.57 17.03
N GLY A 49 -5.48 1.36 15.97
CA GLY A 49 -5.70 2.81 15.99
C GLY A 49 -4.68 3.61 16.82
N SER A 50 -3.55 3.03 17.23
CA SER A 50 -2.55 3.70 18.04
C SER A 50 -1.45 4.37 17.21
N LEU A 51 -1.38 5.71 17.23
CA LEU A 51 -0.26 6.46 16.63
C LEU A 51 1.09 6.13 17.28
N GLY A 52 1.07 5.75 18.56
CA GLY A 52 2.30 5.31 19.25
C GLY A 52 2.87 4.03 18.63
N VAL A 53 2.02 3.06 18.26
CA VAL A 53 2.45 1.84 17.56
C VAL A 53 2.96 2.18 16.16
N LEU A 54 2.30 3.07 15.43
CA LEU A 54 2.76 3.55 14.12
C LEU A 54 4.18 4.13 14.18
N ARG A 55 4.46 4.99 15.16
CA ARG A 55 5.80 5.54 15.39
C ARG A 55 6.85 4.47 15.66
N ARG A 56 6.51 3.45 16.45
CA ARG A 56 7.42 2.32 16.71
C ARG A 56 7.68 1.49 15.46
N LEU A 57 6.70 1.28 14.61
CA LEU A 57 6.90 0.59 13.33
C LEU A 57 7.84 1.39 12.41
N GLN A 58 7.72 2.72 12.39
CA GLN A 58 8.63 3.59 11.64
C GLN A 58 10.07 3.50 12.17
N GLU A 59 10.28 3.55 13.48
CA GLU A 59 11.59 3.38 14.14
C GLU A 59 12.21 1.99 13.83
N LEU A 60 11.38 0.96 13.68
CA LEU A 60 11.80 -0.38 13.28
C LEU A 60 12.12 -0.50 11.79
N GLY A 61 11.81 0.52 10.99
CA GLY A 61 12.20 0.62 9.58
C GLY A 61 11.07 0.54 8.57
N VAL A 62 9.80 0.49 9.01
CA VAL A 62 8.64 0.50 8.09
C VAL A 62 8.58 1.81 7.33
N ARG A 63 8.35 1.73 6.00
CA ARG A 63 8.28 2.91 5.10
C ARG A 63 7.05 2.94 4.20
N MET A 64 6.21 1.91 4.23
CA MET A 64 4.92 1.90 3.54
C MET A 64 3.90 1.11 4.35
N MET A 65 2.64 1.52 4.34
CA MET A 65 1.57 0.85 5.06
C MET A 65 0.26 0.92 4.27
N THR A 66 -0.38 -0.23 4.11
CA THR A 66 -1.77 -0.35 3.65
C THR A 66 -2.70 -0.14 4.86
N LEU A 67 -3.67 0.77 4.77
CA LEU A 67 -4.51 1.11 5.92
C LEU A 67 -5.48 -0.01 6.31
N THR A 68 -5.96 -0.78 5.33
CA THR A 68 -6.87 -1.91 5.54
C THR A 68 -6.55 -3.05 4.59
N TRP A 69 -6.98 -4.25 4.91
CA TRP A 69 -6.92 -5.41 4.02
C TRP A 69 -8.32 -5.73 3.48
N ASN A 70 -8.84 -6.92 3.69
CA ASN A 70 -10.14 -7.37 3.17
C ASN A 70 -11.31 -7.10 4.12
N TYR A 71 -11.04 -6.54 5.29
CA TYR A 71 -12.04 -6.25 6.32
C TYR A 71 -11.89 -4.81 6.80
N PRO A 72 -13.00 -4.12 7.16
CA PRO A 72 -12.91 -2.82 7.81
C PRO A 72 -12.22 -2.94 9.16
N ASN A 73 -11.46 -1.91 9.48
CA ASN A 73 -10.77 -1.79 10.76
C ASN A 73 -10.95 -0.38 11.36
N GLU A 74 -10.18 -0.04 12.39
CA GLU A 74 -10.26 1.26 13.06
C GLU A 74 -9.86 2.44 12.15
N LEU A 75 -9.20 2.19 11.01
CA LEU A 75 -8.64 3.21 10.13
C LEU A 75 -9.48 3.43 8.86
N ALA A 76 -9.95 2.35 8.23
CA ALA A 76 -10.56 2.44 6.91
C ALA A 76 -11.47 1.25 6.58
N ALA A 77 -12.25 1.44 5.52
CA ALA A 77 -13.03 0.38 4.87
C ALA A 77 -12.38 -0.08 3.56
N PRO A 78 -12.41 -1.39 3.24
CA PRO A 78 -11.86 -1.95 2.02
C PRO A 78 -12.85 -1.97 0.87
N ASN A 79 -12.34 -2.28 -0.33
CA ASN A 79 -13.12 -2.71 -1.48
C ASN A 79 -13.41 -4.23 -1.50
N ALA A 80 -12.83 -4.97 -0.59
CA ALA A 80 -13.08 -6.41 -0.50
C ALA A 80 -14.35 -6.69 0.29
N ASN A 81 -15.12 -7.65 -0.21
CA ASN A 81 -16.25 -8.23 0.50
C ASN A 81 -16.12 -9.75 0.38
N PRO A 82 -15.35 -10.40 1.27
CA PRO A 82 -15.09 -11.83 1.18
C PRO A 82 -16.40 -12.64 1.13
N GLY A 83 -16.57 -13.39 0.03
CA GLY A 83 -17.80 -14.17 -0.22
C GLY A 83 -18.99 -13.37 -0.73
N GLY A 84 -18.84 -12.05 -0.94
CA GLY A 84 -19.85 -11.17 -1.49
C GLY A 84 -19.58 -10.77 -2.95
N PRO A 85 -20.46 -9.93 -3.53
CA PRO A 85 -20.28 -9.45 -4.90
C PRO A 85 -19.05 -8.52 -5.01
N LEU A 86 -18.40 -8.52 -6.19
CA LEU A 86 -17.26 -7.66 -6.53
C LEU A 86 -17.73 -6.22 -6.84
N VAL A 87 -18.38 -5.59 -5.86
CA VAL A 87 -18.86 -4.21 -5.99
C VAL A 87 -17.89 -3.27 -5.29
N ALA A 88 -17.54 -2.17 -5.96
CA ALA A 88 -16.71 -1.14 -5.35
C ALA A 88 -17.47 -0.42 -4.22
N ASN A 89 -16.78 -0.22 -3.10
CA ASN A 89 -17.31 0.54 -1.97
C ASN A 89 -17.03 2.03 -2.18
N THR A 90 -18.06 2.77 -2.58
CA THR A 90 -18.00 4.22 -2.82
C THR A 90 -18.51 5.05 -1.64
N GLU A 91 -19.01 4.41 -0.57
CA GLU A 91 -19.72 5.07 0.52
C GLU A 91 -18.83 5.28 1.75
N THR A 92 -18.03 4.27 2.10
CA THR A 92 -17.21 4.30 3.32
C THR A 92 -15.73 4.26 2.99
N GLY A 93 -14.97 5.23 3.50
CA GLY A 93 -13.54 5.41 3.28
C GLY A 93 -12.74 5.38 4.58
N LEU A 94 -11.95 6.42 4.80
CA LEU A 94 -11.19 6.61 6.02
C LEU A 94 -12.11 7.01 7.18
N THR A 95 -11.81 6.49 8.36
CA THR A 95 -12.39 6.99 9.61
C THR A 95 -11.65 8.25 10.05
N GLU A 96 -12.15 8.96 11.08
CA GLU A 96 -11.40 10.06 11.71
C GLU A 96 -10.01 9.61 12.16
N ARG A 97 -9.91 8.38 12.67
CA ARG A 97 -8.64 7.77 13.05
C ARG A 97 -7.75 7.50 11.83
N GLY A 98 -8.35 7.11 10.70
CA GLY A 98 -7.66 6.90 9.43
C GLY A 98 -7.02 8.19 8.91
N PHE A 99 -7.72 9.31 8.97
CA PHE A 99 -7.17 10.63 8.62
C PHE A 99 -6.00 11.02 9.53
N ALA A 100 -6.14 10.84 10.85
CA ALA A 100 -5.06 11.10 11.79
C ALA A 100 -3.83 10.20 11.53
N PHE A 101 -4.06 8.94 11.10
CA PHE A 101 -2.98 8.04 10.70
C PHE A 101 -2.29 8.52 9.43
N LEU A 102 -3.05 8.93 8.41
CA LEU A 102 -2.49 9.46 7.15
C LEU A 102 -1.59 10.67 7.41
N GLU A 103 -2.06 11.63 8.21
CA GLU A 103 -1.28 12.81 8.58
C GLU A 103 0.02 12.44 9.34
N GLU A 104 -0.06 11.48 10.24
CA GLU A 104 1.11 11.03 10.99
C GLU A 104 2.07 10.21 10.10
N MET A 105 1.56 9.38 9.19
CA MET A 105 2.37 8.66 8.21
C MET A 105 3.17 9.63 7.33
N GLU A 106 2.57 10.73 6.89
CA GLU A 106 3.27 11.76 6.10
C GLU A 106 4.42 12.41 6.88
N LYS A 107 4.21 12.75 8.17
CA LYS A 107 5.25 13.29 9.06
C LYS A 107 6.39 12.30 9.27
N LEU A 108 6.06 11.03 9.34
CA LEU A 108 7.00 9.92 9.57
C LEU A 108 7.66 9.40 8.28
N HIS A 109 7.33 9.96 7.11
CA HIS A 109 7.77 9.47 5.81
C HIS A 109 7.42 7.99 5.57
N ILE A 110 6.22 7.57 6.01
CA ILE A 110 5.61 6.30 5.65
C ILE A 110 4.67 6.56 4.49
N THR A 111 4.88 5.90 3.36
CA THR A 111 4.02 6.00 2.18
C THR A 111 2.70 5.32 2.45
N ALA A 112 1.59 5.99 2.16
CA ALA A 112 0.27 5.37 2.18
C ALA A 112 0.11 4.46 0.95
N ASP A 113 -0.33 3.23 1.19
CA ASP A 113 -0.66 2.25 0.16
C ASP A 113 -2.18 2.12 0.05
N VAL A 114 -2.72 2.41 -1.14
CA VAL A 114 -4.17 2.36 -1.40
C VAL A 114 -4.66 0.99 -1.88
N SER A 115 -3.76 0.00 -2.02
CA SER A 115 -4.18 -1.36 -2.31
C SER A 115 -5.12 -1.86 -1.21
N HIS A 116 -6.17 -2.59 -1.58
CA HIS A 116 -7.29 -3.01 -0.74
C HIS A 116 -8.29 -1.92 -0.33
N LEU A 117 -7.89 -0.65 -0.33
CA LEU A 117 -8.75 0.43 0.14
C LEU A 117 -10.02 0.56 -0.73
N SER A 118 -11.11 0.98 -0.13
CA SER A 118 -12.35 1.29 -0.85
C SER A 118 -12.12 2.42 -1.86
N ASP A 119 -13.00 2.53 -2.86
CA ASP A 119 -12.95 3.67 -3.80
C ASP A 119 -13.09 5.00 -3.04
N LYS A 120 -14.00 5.06 -2.07
CA LYS A 120 -14.13 6.23 -1.20
C LYS A 120 -12.83 6.54 -0.44
N GLY A 121 -12.19 5.52 0.13
CA GLY A 121 -10.93 5.67 0.84
C GLY A 121 -9.76 6.08 -0.07
N PHE A 122 -9.74 5.61 -1.32
CA PHE A 122 -8.79 6.10 -2.32
C PHE A 122 -8.94 7.62 -2.49
N TRP A 123 -10.17 8.10 -2.69
CA TRP A 123 -10.44 9.54 -2.87
C TRP A 123 -10.19 10.35 -1.60
N ASP A 124 -10.40 9.77 -0.42
CA ASP A 124 -10.04 10.40 0.84
C ASP A 124 -8.54 10.66 0.91
N ILE A 125 -7.71 9.65 0.58
CA ILE A 125 -6.25 9.81 0.50
C ILE A 125 -5.88 10.80 -0.60
N ALA A 126 -6.41 10.64 -1.81
CA ALA A 126 -6.08 11.48 -2.95
C ALA A 126 -6.38 12.97 -2.69
N ASN A 127 -7.44 13.28 -1.96
CA ASN A 127 -7.85 14.65 -1.67
C ASN A 127 -7.16 15.24 -0.43
N HIS A 128 -6.72 14.40 0.50
CA HIS A 128 -6.15 14.87 1.77
C HIS A 128 -4.63 14.81 1.79
N SER A 129 -4.03 13.85 1.10
CA SER A 129 -2.58 13.67 1.09
C SER A 129 -1.86 14.82 0.39
N THR A 130 -0.81 15.30 1.03
CA THR A 130 0.13 16.30 0.51
C THR A 130 1.36 15.66 -0.13
N ARG A 131 1.51 14.34 -0.02
CA ARG A 131 2.62 13.56 -0.55
C ARG A 131 2.16 12.53 -1.57
N PRO A 132 3.06 12.05 -2.44
CA PRO A 132 2.79 10.88 -3.27
C PRO A 132 2.38 9.68 -2.42
N PHE A 133 1.44 8.88 -2.94
CA PHE A 133 1.01 7.61 -2.35
C PHE A 133 1.13 6.49 -3.39
N ALA A 134 1.04 5.25 -2.98
CA ALA A 134 1.26 4.10 -3.84
C ALA A 134 0.05 3.15 -3.86
N ALA A 135 -0.05 2.36 -4.91
CA ALA A 135 -0.82 1.12 -4.91
C ALA A 135 0.18 -0.04 -5.10
N SER A 136 0.53 -0.73 -4.03
CA SER A 136 1.56 -1.77 -4.08
C SER A 136 1.21 -2.92 -5.02
N HIS A 137 -0.09 -3.24 -5.17
CA HIS A 137 -0.59 -4.35 -5.98
C HIS A 137 -2.04 -4.13 -6.42
N SER A 138 -2.25 -3.32 -7.47
CA SER A 138 -3.57 -3.06 -8.08
C SER A 138 -3.42 -2.83 -9.56
N ASN A 139 -4.36 -3.39 -10.36
CA ASN A 139 -4.33 -3.34 -11.81
C ASN A 139 -5.35 -2.34 -12.36
N CYS A 140 -5.61 -2.38 -13.68
CA CYS A 140 -6.54 -1.51 -14.35
C CYS A 140 -7.95 -2.13 -14.37
N ARG A 141 -8.94 -1.43 -13.79
CA ARG A 141 -10.33 -1.91 -13.73
C ARG A 141 -11.00 -1.94 -15.10
N ALA A 142 -10.58 -1.10 -16.03
CA ALA A 142 -11.09 -1.12 -17.40
C ALA A 142 -10.70 -2.39 -18.16
N LEU A 143 -9.58 -3.04 -17.81
CA LEU A 143 -9.14 -4.29 -18.41
C LEU A 143 -9.70 -5.53 -17.70
N SER A 144 -9.78 -5.49 -16.38
CA SER A 144 -10.43 -6.52 -15.57
C SER A 144 -11.31 -5.83 -14.51
N PRO A 145 -12.65 -5.95 -14.59
CA PRO A 145 -13.62 -5.22 -13.78
C PRO A 145 -13.70 -5.79 -12.35
N HIS A 146 -12.56 -5.89 -11.69
CA HIS A 146 -12.46 -6.30 -10.31
C HIS A 146 -12.43 -5.06 -9.41
N ASN A 147 -13.17 -5.08 -8.28
CA ASN A 147 -13.25 -3.94 -7.36
C ASN A 147 -11.90 -3.60 -6.67
N ARG A 148 -10.95 -4.52 -6.66
CA ARG A 148 -9.58 -4.31 -6.17
C ARG A 148 -8.69 -3.58 -7.18
N ASN A 149 -9.12 -3.44 -8.43
CA ASN A 149 -8.42 -2.72 -9.47
C ASN A 149 -8.80 -1.23 -9.46
N LEU A 150 -7.87 -0.39 -9.94
CA LEU A 150 -8.02 1.06 -10.01
C LEU A 150 -8.80 1.47 -11.27
N THR A 151 -9.66 2.47 -11.16
CA THR A 151 -10.28 3.11 -12.33
C THR A 151 -9.25 3.96 -13.08
N ASP A 152 -9.52 4.29 -14.34
CA ASP A 152 -8.65 5.16 -15.14
C ASP A 152 -8.47 6.54 -14.50
N GLU A 153 -9.51 7.05 -13.83
CA GLU A 153 -9.46 8.32 -13.12
C GLU A 153 -8.53 8.23 -11.90
N MET A 154 -8.63 7.14 -11.13
CA MET A 154 -7.73 6.89 -10.00
C MET A 154 -6.26 6.80 -10.46
N ILE A 155 -6.00 6.09 -11.57
CA ILE A 155 -4.66 5.95 -12.13
C ILE A 155 -4.10 7.33 -12.54
N ARG A 156 -4.89 8.16 -13.23
CA ARG A 156 -4.47 9.51 -13.61
C ARG A 156 -4.19 10.39 -12.40
N THR A 157 -5.11 10.40 -11.43
CA THR A 157 -4.94 11.17 -10.18
C THR A 157 -3.68 10.75 -9.42
N MET A 158 -3.43 9.44 -9.33
CA MET A 158 -2.22 8.94 -8.70
C MET A 158 -0.96 9.40 -9.44
N ALA A 159 -0.94 9.33 -10.78
CA ALA A 159 0.18 9.78 -11.60
C ALA A 159 0.42 11.29 -11.44
N GLU A 160 -0.62 12.11 -11.45
CA GLU A 160 -0.54 13.57 -11.25
C GLU A 160 0.04 13.93 -9.87
N LYS A 161 -0.20 13.09 -8.86
CA LYS A 161 0.37 13.24 -7.51
C LYS A 161 1.75 12.60 -7.35
N GLY A 162 2.35 12.09 -8.44
CA GLY A 162 3.68 11.46 -8.42
C GLY A 162 3.70 10.07 -7.79
N GLY A 163 2.54 9.42 -7.70
CA GLY A 163 2.39 8.07 -7.17
C GLY A 163 2.80 6.97 -8.15
N ILE A 164 2.81 5.74 -7.67
CA ILE A 164 3.19 4.56 -8.43
C ILE A 164 2.24 3.39 -8.14
N ALA A 165 1.91 2.60 -9.15
CA ALA A 165 1.14 1.36 -9.01
C ALA A 165 1.96 0.14 -9.40
N GLY A 166 2.00 -0.86 -8.55
CA GLY A 166 2.54 -2.20 -8.81
C GLY A 166 1.46 -3.12 -9.36
N LEU A 167 1.85 -4.00 -10.28
CA LEU A 167 0.95 -5.02 -10.84
C LEU A 167 0.69 -6.14 -9.83
N ASN A 168 -0.56 -6.59 -9.80
CA ASN A 168 -0.97 -7.79 -9.07
C ASN A 168 -1.14 -8.95 -10.05
N TYR A 169 -0.48 -10.06 -9.79
CA TYR A 169 -0.52 -11.25 -10.65
C TYR A 169 -1.65 -12.24 -10.28
N CYS A 170 -2.59 -11.86 -9.42
CA CYS A 170 -3.80 -12.64 -9.20
C CYS A 170 -4.60 -12.70 -10.52
N ALA A 171 -4.91 -13.91 -11.00
CA ALA A 171 -5.52 -14.11 -12.31
C ALA A 171 -6.80 -13.27 -12.51
N SER A 172 -7.68 -13.22 -11.51
CA SER A 172 -8.93 -12.42 -11.57
C SER A 172 -8.70 -10.90 -11.61
N PHE A 173 -7.51 -10.41 -11.27
CA PHE A 173 -7.18 -8.98 -11.36
C PHE A 173 -6.55 -8.64 -12.71
N VAL A 174 -6.07 -9.65 -13.43
CA VAL A 174 -5.42 -9.50 -14.76
C VAL A 174 -6.43 -9.72 -15.87
N ASP A 175 -7.27 -10.76 -15.75
CA ASP A 175 -8.26 -11.11 -16.77
C ASP A 175 -9.63 -11.36 -16.11
N ALA A 176 -10.66 -10.77 -16.69
CA ALA A 176 -12.05 -10.99 -16.26
C ALA A 176 -12.49 -12.45 -16.40
N ASP A 177 -11.93 -13.18 -17.38
CA ASP A 177 -12.10 -14.63 -17.57
C ASP A 177 -10.90 -15.40 -17.01
N SER A 178 -10.75 -15.34 -15.68
CA SER A 178 -9.64 -15.99 -14.98
C SER A 178 -9.64 -17.52 -15.07
N ALA A 179 -10.76 -18.14 -15.50
CA ALA A 179 -10.84 -19.56 -15.75
C ALA A 179 -10.15 -19.96 -17.09
N HIS A 180 -10.08 -19.00 -18.03
CA HIS A 180 -9.46 -19.17 -19.35
C HIS A 180 -8.61 -17.94 -19.72
N PRO A 181 -7.49 -17.68 -19.01
CA PRO A 181 -6.67 -16.51 -19.24
C PRO A 181 -6.12 -16.53 -20.67
N LYS A 182 -6.22 -15.38 -21.36
CA LYS A 182 -5.74 -15.18 -22.73
C LYS A 182 -4.24 -15.02 -22.80
#